data_e44f62d151f4c130583eb83badc91013
#
_entry.id   e44f62d151f4c130583eb83badc91013
#
_cell.length_a   1.000
_cell.length_b   1.000
_cell.length_c   1.000
_cell.angle_alpha   90.00
_cell.angle_beta   90.00
_cell.angle_gamma   90.00
#
_symmetry.space_group_name_H-M   'P 1'
#
loop_
_entity.id
_entity.type
_entity.pdbx_description
1 polymer ?
#
loop_
_entity_poly.entity_id
_entity_poly.type
_entity_poly.pdbx_seq_one_letter_code
_entity_poly.pdbx_strand_id
1 'polypeptide(L)'
;MSKLRIDGGRVLLGQQFADVSVHVDGHHIAALDAASSATQQFDARGLLVLPGIVDIHGDAFERQMMPRPGVDFPIDVALAESDRQAITNGITTVFHATTWSWEPGLRSADNAERLLSAIETMRPQLLADTRFHLRHETFNLQAEFTIKQWLVAGRIDLLAFNDHTDSTVANLDHPQKRNRMVERAGVSEAEFDRLVAEVVARQHEVPDSILRIAETARAAGVTMLSHDDDTPELRQAFRAQSVSIAEFPINEPTARAAINGGDFTVFGAPNVLRGGSHTGWTKAADMVAKGLCSILASDYYYPAPLLAAFRLVHDDVLTLPEAWALVSSNPAAAVGMKDRGAIAAGQRADLLLVDDQVPTRPRIVAVIAGGRLVHLVGAERLQQAAAPSRLSAA
;
A
#
# COMPACT_ATOMS: atom_id res chain seq x y z
N MET A 1 13.94 -25.64 -1.16
CA MET A 1 13.86 -24.20 -1.41
C MET A 1 15.11 -23.79 -2.16
N SER A 2 15.03 -22.98 -3.19
CA SER A 2 16.18 -22.52 -3.96
C SER A 2 17.00 -21.53 -3.13
N LYS A 3 18.32 -21.65 -3.18
CA LYS A 3 19.25 -20.67 -2.62
C LYS A 3 19.70 -19.77 -3.75
N LEU A 4 19.43 -18.48 -3.62
CA LEU A 4 19.77 -17.48 -4.63
C LEU A 4 20.87 -16.56 -4.09
N ARG A 5 21.87 -16.30 -4.92
CA ARG A 5 22.89 -15.28 -4.69
C ARG A 5 22.75 -14.17 -5.73
N ILE A 6 22.75 -12.93 -5.30
CA ILE A 6 22.70 -11.74 -6.13
C ILE A 6 24.04 -11.03 -6.04
N ASP A 7 24.72 -10.86 -7.15
CA ASP A 7 26.08 -10.34 -7.22
C ASP A 7 26.21 -9.13 -8.14
N GLY A 8 27.11 -8.21 -7.75
CA GLY A 8 27.57 -7.11 -8.62
C GLY A 8 26.61 -5.93 -8.72
N GLY A 9 25.52 -5.93 -7.94
CA GLY A 9 24.60 -4.80 -7.85
C GLY A 9 24.97 -3.82 -6.74
N ARG A 10 24.50 -2.58 -6.85
CA ARG A 10 24.59 -1.56 -5.80
C ARG A 10 23.44 -1.77 -4.83
N VAL A 11 23.72 -2.29 -3.65
CA VAL A 11 22.72 -2.69 -2.63
C VAL A 11 22.43 -1.53 -1.67
N LEU A 12 21.17 -1.18 -1.50
CA LEU A 12 20.76 -0.17 -0.53
C LEU A 12 20.73 -0.77 0.88
N LEU A 13 21.68 -0.36 1.73
CA LEU A 13 21.78 -0.74 3.14
C LEU A 13 21.51 0.47 4.03
N GLY A 14 20.31 0.55 4.59
CA GLY A 14 19.87 1.73 5.35
C GLY A 14 19.88 2.98 4.50
N GLN A 15 20.81 3.92 4.78
CA GLN A 15 20.92 5.19 4.07
C GLN A 15 22.10 5.24 3.05
N GLN A 16 22.74 4.10 2.78
CA GLN A 16 23.93 4.06 1.93
C GLN A 16 23.86 2.92 0.94
N PHE A 17 24.55 3.08 -0.20
CA PHE A 17 24.75 2.01 -1.15
C PHE A 17 26.09 1.31 -0.89
N ALA A 18 26.10 0.00 -1.03
CA ALA A 18 27.29 -0.83 -0.89
C ALA A 18 27.36 -1.87 -2.04
N ASP A 19 28.58 -2.17 -2.47
CA ASP A 19 28.86 -3.21 -3.46
C ASP A 19 29.07 -4.54 -2.71
N VAL A 20 27.98 -5.18 -2.32
CA VAL A 20 27.96 -6.44 -1.57
C VAL A 20 27.08 -7.47 -2.27
N SER A 21 27.33 -8.76 -2.02
CA SER A 21 26.42 -9.82 -2.47
C SER A 21 25.30 -10.02 -1.47
N VAL A 22 24.08 -10.34 -1.97
CA VAL A 22 22.92 -10.67 -1.14
C VAL A 22 22.61 -12.16 -1.30
N HIS A 23 22.55 -12.87 -0.18
CA HIS A 23 22.27 -14.31 -0.14
C HIS A 23 20.86 -14.56 0.39
N VAL A 24 20.03 -15.22 -0.41
CA VAL A 24 18.66 -15.59 -0.06
C VAL A 24 18.61 -17.10 0.17
N ASP A 25 18.06 -17.51 1.31
CA ASP A 25 17.78 -18.92 1.63
C ASP A 25 16.36 -19.05 2.18
N GLY A 26 15.53 -19.79 1.48
CA GLY A 26 14.11 -19.86 1.78
C GLY A 26 13.43 -18.50 1.65
N HIS A 27 12.79 -18.05 2.72
CA HIS A 27 12.05 -16.80 2.73
C HIS A 27 12.85 -15.58 3.21
N HIS A 28 14.12 -15.77 3.60
CA HIS A 28 14.89 -14.72 4.27
C HIS A 28 16.19 -14.39 3.55
N ILE A 29 16.67 -13.19 3.79
CA ILE A 29 18.05 -12.79 3.49
C ILE A 29 18.94 -13.50 4.53
N ALA A 30 19.70 -14.49 4.07
CA ALA A 30 20.51 -15.30 4.95
C ALA A 30 21.79 -14.58 5.41
N ALA A 31 22.42 -13.85 4.47
CA ALA A 31 23.66 -13.13 4.74
C ALA A 31 23.92 -12.06 3.68
N LEU A 32 24.81 -11.15 4.00
CA LEU A 32 25.45 -10.23 3.07
C LEU A 32 26.92 -10.60 3.00
N ASP A 33 27.49 -10.57 1.79
CA ASP A 33 28.94 -10.74 1.51
C ASP A 33 29.58 -12.02 2.08
N ALA A 34 28.81 -13.09 2.17
CA ALA A 34 29.29 -14.36 2.70
C ALA A 34 29.64 -15.36 1.58
N ALA A 35 30.48 -16.34 1.88
CA ALA A 35 30.66 -17.52 1.03
C ALA A 35 29.31 -18.27 0.94
N SER A 36 28.89 -18.65 -0.28
CA SER A 36 27.56 -19.19 -0.50
C SER A 36 27.58 -20.58 -1.14
N SER A 37 26.68 -21.43 -0.69
CA SER A 37 26.28 -22.67 -1.37
C SER A 37 25.02 -22.44 -2.23
N ALA A 38 24.90 -21.29 -2.87
CA ALA A 38 23.76 -20.96 -3.73
C ALA A 38 23.64 -21.95 -4.89
N THR A 39 22.39 -22.30 -5.22
CA THR A 39 22.08 -23.15 -6.40
C THR A 39 21.82 -22.31 -7.65
N GLN A 40 21.48 -21.03 -7.45
CA GLN A 40 21.24 -20.05 -8.50
C GLN A 40 22.03 -18.77 -8.21
N GLN A 41 22.50 -18.11 -9.25
CA GLN A 41 23.20 -16.83 -9.16
C GLN A 41 22.56 -15.84 -10.12
N PHE A 42 22.32 -14.62 -9.62
CA PHE A 42 21.79 -13.51 -10.41
C PHE A 42 22.88 -12.46 -10.60
N ASP A 43 23.19 -12.14 -11.87
CA ASP A 43 24.09 -11.05 -12.22
C ASP A 43 23.35 -9.70 -12.16
N ALA A 44 23.59 -8.95 -11.09
CA ALA A 44 23.00 -7.64 -10.87
C ALA A 44 23.90 -6.48 -11.31
N ARG A 45 24.96 -6.72 -12.07
CA ARG A 45 25.86 -5.65 -12.54
C ARG A 45 25.08 -4.58 -13.30
N GLY A 46 25.30 -3.32 -12.91
CA GLY A 46 24.62 -2.15 -13.46
C GLY A 46 23.18 -1.96 -12.95
N LEU A 47 22.77 -2.69 -11.91
CA LEU A 47 21.46 -2.56 -11.29
C LEU A 47 21.57 -2.08 -9.84
N LEU A 48 20.52 -1.43 -9.39
CA LEU A 48 20.26 -1.21 -7.96
C LEU A 48 19.59 -2.44 -7.39
N VAL A 49 19.97 -2.80 -6.14
CA VAL A 49 19.27 -3.81 -5.34
C VAL A 49 18.60 -3.06 -4.19
N LEU A 50 17.28 -2.98 -4.22
CA LEU A 50 16.47 -2.21 -3.30
C LEU A 50 15.54 -3.13 -2.52
N PRO A 51 15.14 -2.80 -1.27
CA PRO A 51 14.10 -3.55 -0.58
C PRO A 51 12.76 -3.40 -1.32
N GLY A 52 11.90 -4.40 -1.21
CA GLY A 52 10.56 -4.41 -1.82
C GLY A 52 9.69 -3.23 -1.37
N ILE A 53 8.82 -2.78 -2.24
CA ILE A 53 7.82 -1.75 -1.91
C ILE A 53 6.75 -2.35 -1.02
N VAL A 54 6.40 -1.63 0.05
CA VAL A 54 5.26 -1.89 0.94
C VAL A 54 4.21 -0.81 0.68
N ASP A 55 3.10 -1.22 0.12
CA ASP A 55 2.01 -0.31 -0.22
C ASP A 55 0.84 -0.51 0.74
N ILE A 56 0.57 0.49 1.57
CA ILE A 56 -0.47 0.40 2.61
C ILE A 56 -1.82 0.97 2.17
N HIS A 57 -1.88 1.58 0.97
CA HIS A 57 -3.11 2.07 0.38
C HIS A 57 -3.10 1.91 -1.15
N GLY A 58 -3.52 0.73 -1.61
CA GLY A 58 -3.72 0.46 -3.03
C GLY A 58 -5.19 0.17 -3.32
N ASP A 59 -5.86 1.02 -4.12
CA ASP A 59 -7.23 0.79 -4.58
C ASP A 59 -7.34 0.59 -6.10
N ALA A 60 -6.21 0.48 -6.79
CA ALA A 60 -6.17 0.20 -8.22
C ALA A 60 -6.85 -1.13 -8.61
N PHE A 61 -7.04 -2.06 -7.66
CA PHE A 61 -7.78 -3.30 -7.85
C PHE A 61 -9.26 -3.07 -8.24
N GLU A 62 -9.86 -1.96 -7.80
CA GLU A 62 -11.26 -1.62 -8.16
C GLU A 62 -11.44 -1.57 -9.69
N ARG A 63 -10.42 -1.14 -10.43
CA ARG A 63 -10.45 -1.14 -11.91
C ARG A 63 -10.35 -2.52 -12.53
N GLN A 64 -9.83 -3.50 -11.80
CA GLN A 64 -9.82 -4.89 -12.24
C GLN A 64 -11.16 -5.55 -11.95
N MET A 65 -11.82 -5.16 -10.85
CA MET A 65 -13.17 -5.62 -10.52
C MET A 65 -14.22 -5.01 -11.45
N MET A 66 -14.17 -3.68 -11.65
CA MET A 66 -15.11 -2.94 -12.50
C MET A 66 -14.35 -2.02 -13.46
N PRO A 67 -13.80 -2.53 -14.58
CA PRO A 67 -13.02 -1.72 -15.53
C PRO A 67 -13.85 -0.65 -16.25
N ARG A 68 -15.18 -0.82 -16.28
CA ARG A 68 -16.17 0.14 -16.80
C ARG A 68 -17.42 0.09 -15.92
N PRO A 69 -18.19 1.17 -15.80
CA PRO A 69 -19.46 1.16 -15.09
C PRO A 69 -20.37 0.01 -15.55
N GLY A 70 -20.85 -0.80 -14.61
CA GLY A 70 -21.74 -1.94 -14.88
C GLY A 70 -21.11 -3.14 -15.57
N VAL A 71 -19.77 -3.21 -15.65
CA VAL A 71 -19.04 -4.36 -16.20
C VAL A 71 -18.16 -4.96 -15.11
N ASP A 72 -18.67 -6.00 -14.45
CA ASP A 72 -17.99 -6.68 -13.34
C ASP A 72 -17.25 -7.93 -13.81
N PHE A 73 -16.06 -8.12 -13.27
CA PHE A 73 -15.29 -9.36 -13.43
C PHE A 73 -15.35 -10.22 -12.16
N PRO A 74 -15.17 -11.56 -12.29
CA PRO A 74 -14.99 -12.42 -11.12
C PRO A 74 -13.86 -11.91 -10.24
N ILE A 75 -14.10 -11.86 -8.92
CA ILE A 75 -13.19 -11.22 -7.97
C ILE A 75 -11.82 -11.92 -7.88
N ASP A 76 -11.78 -13.22 -8.04
CA ASP A 76 -10.57 -14.03 -8.09
C ASP A 76 -9.71 -13.69 -9.32
N VAL A 77 -10.33 -13.46 -10.49
CA VAL A 77 -9.64 -13.00 -11.70
C VAL A 77 -9.09 -11.59 -11.50
N ALA A 78 -9.90 -10.68 -10.95
CA ALA A 78 -9.51 -9.31 -10.68
C ALA A 78 -8.35 -9.23 -9.68
N LEU A 79 -8.40 -10.03 -8.62
CA LEU A 79 -7.36 -10.09 -7.59
C LEU A 79 -6.05 -10.68 -8.14
N ALA A 80 -6.12 -11.75 -8.93
CA ALA A 80 -4.94 -12.34 -9.57
C ALA A 80 -4.26 -11.35 -10.55
N GLU A 81 -5.04 -10.55 -11.28
CA GLU A 81 -4.50 -9.51 -12.16
C GLU A 81 -3.88 -8.37 -11.35
N SER A 82 -4.52 -7.95 -10.26
CA SER A 82 -4.00 -6.93 -9.34
C SER A 82 -2.67 -7.35 -8.73
N ASP A 83 -2.55 -8.61 -8.31
CA ASP A 83 -1.31 -9.18 -7.77
C ASP A 83 -0.18 -9.14 -8.81
N ARG A 84 -0.45 -9.53 -10.07
CA ARG A 84 0.55 -9.44 -11.15
C ARG A 84 1.00 -8.01 -11.38
N GLN A 85 0.07 -7.05 -11.41
CA GLN A 85 0.41 -5.64 -11.59
C GLN A 85 1.21 -5.09 -10.40
N ALA A 86 0.84 -5.43 -9.17
CA ALA A 86 1.60 -5.06 -7.98
C ALA A 86 3.05 -5.54 -8.07
N ILE A 87 3.25 -6.84 -8.33
CA ILE A 87 4.59 -7.46 -8.43
C ILE A 87 5.42 -6.86 -9.55
N THR A 88 4.88 -6.68 -10.75
CA THR A 88 5.65 -6.12 -11.88
C THR A 88 6.04 -4.66 -11.66
N ASN A 89 5.41 -3.97 -10.71
CA ASN A 89 5.75 -2.62 -10.27
C ASN A 89 6.54 -2.59 -8.95
N GLY A 90 7.00 -3.76 -8.46
CA GLY A 90 7.87 -3.86 -7.28
C GLY A 90 7.17 -3.85 -5.94
N ILE A 91 5.85 -3.88 -5.92
CA ILE A 91 5.07 -3.94 -4.68
C ILE A 91 5.06 -5.40 -4.21
N THR A 92 5.86 -5.70 -3.19
CA THR A 92 5.98 -7.06 -2.63
C THR A 92 5.05 -7.29 -1.45
N THR A 93 4.52 -6.21 -0.87
CA THR A 93 3.47 -6.21 0.16
C THR A 93 2.43 -5.18 -0.24
N VAL A 94 1.16 -5.58 -0.34
CA VAL A 94 0.06 -4.69 -0.73
C VAL A 94 -1.12 -4.84 0.22
N PHE A 95 -1.63 -3.71 0.67
CA PHE A 95 -2.89 -3.63 1.40
C PHE A 95 -3.95 -3.07 0.47
N HIS A 96 -4.93 -3.91 0.10
CA HIS A 96 -6.04 -3.47 -0.75
C HIS A 96 -7.02 -2.64 0.06
N ALA A 97 -7.05 -1.35 -0.22
CA ALA A 97 -7.82 -0.33 0.50
C ALA A 97 -9.29 -0.34 0.04
N THR A 98 -10.07 -1.22 0.65
CA THR A 98 -11.46 -1.49 0.30
C THR A 98 -12.42 -0.61 1.07
N THR A 99 -13.18 0.21 0.39
CA THR A 99 -14.21 1.04 1.01
C THR A 99 -15.46 0.22 1.31
N TRP A 100 -15.95 0.27 2.55
CA TRP A 100 -17.27 -0.20 2.94
C TRP A 100 -18.12 0.98 3.40
N SER A 101 -19.01 1.39 2.51
CA SER A 101 -19.93 2.51 2.69
C SER A 101 -21.34 2.02 3.03
N TRP A 102 -22.18 2.98 3.44
CA TRP A 102 -23.62 2.83 3.47
C TRP A 102 -24.25 2.75 2.06
N GLU A 103 -23.49 3.12 1.02
CA GLU A 103 -23.90 3.00 -0.38
C GLU A 103 -23.93 1.54 -0.84
N PRO A 104 -24.93 1.11 -1.59
CA PRO A 104 -24.88 -0.16 -2.32
C PRO A 104 -23.85 -0.12 -3.47
N GLY A 105 -23.73 -1.21 -4.23
CA GLY A 105 -22.84 -1.30 -5.39
C GLY A 105 -21.39 -1.61 -5.00
N LEU A 106 -20.43 -0.96 -5.66
CA LEU A 106 -18.99 -1.27 -5.52
C LEU A 106 -18.48 -1.15 -4.07
N ARG A 107 -19.06 -0.23 -3.28
CA ARG A 107 -18.66 0.03 -1.89
C ARG A 107 -19.59 -0.62 -0.85
N SER A 108 -20.34 -1.63 -1.26
CA SER A 108 -21.27 -2.35 -0.39
C SER A 108 -20.58 -3.32 0.57
N ALA A 109 -21.34 -3.77 1.57
CA ALA A 109 -20.97 -4.86 2.46
C ALA A 109 -20.59 -6.13 1.67
N ASP A 110 -21.39 -6.51 0.67
CA ASP A 110 -21.17 -7.69 -0.15
C ASP A 110 -19.82 -7.66 -0.87
N ASN A 111 -19.46 -6.54 -1.48
CA ASN A 111 -18.17 -6.42 -2.15
C ASN A 111 -16.99 -6.43 -1.17
N ALA A 112 -17.12 -5.79 -0.01
CA ALA A 112 -16.07 -5.82 1.01
C ALA A 112 -15.84 -7.27 1.52
N GLU A 113 -16.91 -8.02 1.79
CA GLU A 113 -16.81 -9.40 2.24
C GLU A 113 -16.29 -10.35 1.15
N ARG A 114 -16.74 -10.18 -0.09
CA ARG A 114 -16.26 -10.97 -1.23
C ARG A 114 -14.77 -10.77 -1.47
N LEU A 115 -14.28 -9.54 -1.41
CA LEU A 115 -12.84 -9.27 -1.57
C LEU A 115 -12.04 -9.84 -0.40
N LEU A 116 -12.49 -9.63 0.84
CA LEU A 116 -11.86 -10.20 2.02
C LEU A 116 -11.75 -11.73 1.91
N SER A 117 -12.86 -12.40 1.57
CA SER A 117 -12.90 -13.86 1.41
C SER A 117 -12.02 -14.35 0.25
N ALA A 118 -11.94 -13.57 -0.84
CA ALA A 118 -11.06 -13.88 -1.96
C ALA A 118 -9.58 -13.77 -1.55
N ILE A 119 -9.19 -12.71 -0.82
CA ILE A 119 -7.82 -12.57 -0.29
C ILE A 119 -7.48 -13.75 0.61
N GLU A 120 -8.35 -14.11 1.56
CA GLU A 120 -8.14 -15.23 2.47
C GLU A 120 -7.93 -16.55 1.73
N THR A 121 -8.76 -16.82 0.71
CA THR A 121 -8.72 -18.06 -0.08
C THR A 121 -7.49 -18.11 -1.00
N MET A 122 -7.18 -16.99 -1.66
CA MET A 122 -6.14 -16.94 -2.69
C MET A 122 -4.74 -16.63 -2.15
N ARG A 123 -4.62 -16.15 -0.91
CA ARG A 123 -3.32 -15.75 -0.31
C ARG A 123 -2.18 -16.75 -0.55
N PRO A 124 -2.36 -18.08 -0.47
CA PRO A 124 -1.27 -19.04 -0.76
C PRO A 124 -0.80 -19.04 -2.22
N GLN A 125 -1.60 -18.52 -3.15
CA GLN A 125 -1.34 -18.51 -4.60
C GLN A 125 -0.83 -17.14 -5.08
N LEU A 126 -1.06 -16.07 -4.30
CA LEU A 126 -0.63 -14.72 -4.63
C LEU A 126 0.90 -14.58 -4.51
N LEU A 127 1.47 -13.73 -5.31
CA LEU A 127 2.91 -13.49 -5.38
C LEU A 127 3.36 -12.45 -4.34
N ALA A 128 2.57 -11.39 -4.18
CA ALA A 128 2.76 -10.39 -3.13
C ALA A 128 2.18 -10.89 -1.79
N ASP A 129 2.69 -10.37 -0.67
CA ASP A 129 2.01 -10.49 0.62
C ASP A 129 0.79 -9.57 0.62
N THR A 130 -0.36 -10.14 0.26
CA THR A 130 -1.61 -9.42 0.05
C THR A 130 -2.42 -9.35 1.33
N ARG A 131 -2.80 -8.14 1.71
CA ARG A 131 -3.45 -7.76 2.95
C ARG A 131 -4.76 -7.04 2.72
N PHE A 132 -5.66 -7.09 3.69
CA PHE A 132 -6.94 -6.41 3.65
C PHE A 132 -6.90 -5.11 4.48
N HIS A 133 -7.10 -3.98 3.82
CA HIS A 133 -7.25 -2.67 4.43
C HIS A 133 -8.72 -2.25 4.32
N LEU A 134 -9.44 -2.27 5.43
CA LEU A 134 -10.83 -1.83 5.46
C LEU A 134 -10.91 -0.31 5.64
N ARG A 135 -11.49 0.38 4.67
CA ARG A 135 -11.87 1.78 4.75
C ARG A 135 -13.34 1.85 5.15
N HIS A 136 -13.59 2.06 6.42
CA HIS A 136 -14.93 2.17 6.98
C HIS A 136 -15.47 3.58 6.81
N GLU A 137 -16.53 3.77 6.04
CA GLU A 137 -17.31 5.01 6.02
C GLU A 137 -18.05 5.17 7.35
N THR A 138 -17.68 6.18 8.13
CA THR A 138 -18.10 6.31 9.55
C THR A 138 -19.60 6.44 9.75
N PHE A 139 -20.32 6.98 8.76
CA PHE A 139 -21.78 7.04 8.76
C PHE A 139 -22.45 5.69 8.47
N ASN A 140 -21.71 4.66 8.11
CA ASN A 140 -22.24 3.30 7.94
C ASN A 140 -22.33 2.57 9.29
N LEU A 141 -23.22 3.04 10.16
CA LEU A 141 -23.43 2.51 11.52
C LEU A 141 -23.87 1.04 11.52
N GLN A 142 -24.47 0.56 10.43
CA GLN A 142 -24.90 -0.84 10.31
C GLN A 142 -23.71 -1.80 10.22
N ALA A 143 -22.54 -1.34 9.73
CA ALA A 143 -21.35 -2.13 9.60
C ALA A 143 -20.65 -2.41 10.95
N GLU A 144 -20.89 -1.62 12.01
CA GLU A 144 -20.16 -1.67 13.27
C GLU A 144 -20.06 -3.09 13.84
N PHE A 145 -21.19 -3.80 13.93
CA PHE A 145 -21.22 -5.15 14.49
C PHE A 145 -20.31 -6.12 13.72
N THR A 146 -20.41 -6.13 12.40
CA THR A 146 -19.63 -7.02 11.54
C THR A 146 -18.15 -6.65 11.54
N ILE A 147 -17.82 -5.35 11.50
CA ILE A 147 -16.42 -4.87 11.58
C ILE A 147 -15.79 -5.35 12.89
N LYS A 148 -16.49 -5.22 14.03
CA LYS A 148 -15.99 -5.71 15.31
C LYS A 148 -15.78 -7.22 15.32
N GLN A 149 -16.66 -7.99 14.69
CA GLN A 149 -16.47 -9.44 14.53
C GLN A 149 -15.22 -9.75 13.67
N TRP A 150 -15.02 -9.05 12.56
CA TRP A 150 -13.85 -9.24 11.69
C TRP A 150 -12.54 -8.86 12.39
N LEU A 151 -12.56 -7.79 13.19
CA LEU A 151 -11.41 -7.38 14.01
C LEU A 151 -11.03 -8.46 15.03
N VAL A 152 -12.00 -8.96 15.78
CA VAL A 152 -11.77 -10.03 16.78
C VAL A 152 -11.30 -11.33 16.11
N ALA A 153 -11.80 -11.63 14.91
CA ALA A 153 -11.39 -12.80 14.14
C ALA A 153 -10.03 -12.64 13.42
N GLY A 154 -9.38 -11.46 13.51
CA GLY A 154 -8.10 -11.19 12.86
C GLY A 154 -8.18 -11.14 11.32
N ARG A 155 -9.34 -10.78 10.76
CA ARG A 155 -9.58 -10.73 9.32
C ARG A 155 -9.19 -9.39 8.70
N ILE A 156 -9.09 -8.32 9.50
CA ILE A 156 -8.71 -6.96 9.05
C ILE A 156 -7.24 -6.75 9.40
N ASP A 157 -6.43 -6.45 8.40
CA ASP A 157 -5.00 -6.15 8.58
C ASP A 157 -4.76 -4.65 8.87
N LEU A 158 -5.59 -3.74 8.30
CA LEU A 158 -5.60 -2.30 8.56
C LEU A 158 -7.04 -1.78 8.58
N LEU A 159 -7.31 -0.78 9.42
CA LEU A 159 -8.63 -0.13 9.51
C LEU A 159 -8.49 1.39 9.35
N ALA A 160 -9.14 1.97 8.34
CA ALA A 160 -9.25 3.41 8.19
C ALA A 160 -10.67 3.91 8.49
N PHE A 161 -10.76 5.04 9.18
CA PHE A 161 -11.99 5.80 9.35
C PHE A 161 -12.08 6.85 8.25
N ASN A 162 -13.08 6.73 7.41
CA ASN A 162 -13.36 7.62 6.28
C ASN A 162 -14.65 8.39 6.54
N ASP A 163 -14.70 9.63 6.09
CA ASP A 163 -15.95 10.38 6.05
C ASP A 163 -16.08 11.13 4.71
N HIS A 164 -16.82 10.54 3.80
CA HIS A 164 -17.20 11.19 2.54
C HIS A 164 -18.65 11.65 2.54
N THR A 165 -19.40 11.46 3.64
CA THR A 165 -20.83 11.78 3.72
C THR A 165 -21.04 13.28 3.64
N ASP A 166 -20.26 14.08 4.36
CA ASP A 166 -20.35 15.54 4.30
C ASP A 166 -20.09 16.06 2.89
N SER A 167 -19.07 15.53 2.21
CA SER A 167 -18.79 15.85 0.80
C SER A 167 -19.92 15.39 -0.13
N THR A 168 -20.54 14.25 0.14
CA THR A 168 -21.72 13.75 -0.60
C THR A 168 -22.88 14.72 -0.46
N VAL A 169 -23.21 15.11 0.76
CA VAL A 169 -24.31 16.06 1.06
C VAL A 169 -24.05 17.41 0.39
N ALA A 170 -22.84 17.95 0.50
CA ALA A 170 -22.46 19.23 -0.10
C ALA A 170 -22.54 19.24 -1.64
N ASN A 171 -22.53 18.06 -2.27
CA ASN A 171 -22.55 17.92 -3.73
C ASN A 171 -23.90 17.40 -4.29
N LEU A 172 -24.92 17.26 -3.45
CA LEU A 172 -26.26 16.81 -3.91
C LEU A 172 -26.89 17.77 -4.94
N ASP A 173 -26.68 19.08 -4.77
CA ASP A 173 -27.17 20.10 -5.70
C ASP A 173 -26.31 20.27 -6.97
N HIS A 174 -25.23 19.50 -7.09
CA HIS A 174 -24.34 19.55 -8.25
C HIS A 174 -24.66 18.40 -9.21
N PRO A 175 -25.37 18.61 -10.34
CA PRO A 175 -25.95 17.55 -11.17
C PRO A 175 -24.92 16.49 -11.63
N GLN A 176 -23.76 16.92 -12.11
CA GLN A 176 -22.74 15.99 -12.63
C GLN A 176 -22.12 15.13 -11.53
N LYS A 177 -21.90 15.68 -10.32
CA LYS A 177 -21.35 14.92 -9.21
C LYS A 177 -22.38 13.97 -8.64
N ARG A 178 -23.62 14.46 -8.47
CA ARG A 178 -24.75 13.64 -8.03
C ARG A 178 -24.99 12.45 -8.94
N ASN A 179 -25.04 12.66 -10.27
CA ASN A 179 -25.21 11.57 -11.23
C ASN A 179 -24.13 10.49 -11.08
N ARG A 180 -22.86 10.88 -10.91
CA ARG A 180 -21.77 9.92 -10.68
C ARG A 180 -21.94 9.11 -9.39
N MET A 181 -22.46 9.72 -8.32
CA MET A 181 -22.72 9.03 -7.05
C MET A 181 -23.87 8.02 -7.21
N VAL A 182 -24.96 8.42 -7.85
CA VAL A 182 -26.11 7.56 -8.16
C VAL A 182 -25.71 6.37 -9.07
N GLU A 183 -24.94 6.65 -10.14
CA GLU A 183 -24.41 5.60 -11.03
C GLU A 183 -23.51 4.61 -10.27
N ARG A 184 -22.63 5.10 -9.41
CA ARG A 184 -21.73 4.26 -8.57
C ARG A 184 -22.53 3.39 -7.61
N ALA A 185 -23.56 3.94 -6.99
CA ALA A 185 -24.44 3.23 -6.08
C ALA A 185 -25.36 2.22 -6.79
N GLY A 186 -25.62 2.42 -8.10
CA GLY A 186 -26.46 1.52 -8.90
C GLY A 186 -27.94 1.52 -8.51
N VAL A 187 -28.44 2.64 -7.96
CA VAL A 187 -29.82 2.82 -7.50
C VAL A 187 -30.50 3.98 -8.23
N SER A 188 -31.81 4.15 -8.04
CA SER A 188 -32.50 5.35 -8.53
C SER A 188 -32.13 6.59 -7.71
N GLU A 189 -32.30 7.78 -8.31
CA GLU A 189 -32.06 9.05 -7.60
C GLU A 189 -32.88 9.15 -6.31
N ALA A 190 -34.16 8.78 -6.35
CA ALA A 190 -35.05 8.83 -5.19
C ALA A 190 -34.58 7.87 -4.07
N GLU A 191 -34.07 6.71 -4.42
CA GLU A 191 -33.52 5.77 -3.45
C GLU A 191 -32.19 6.27 -2.89
N PHE A 192 -31.35 6.89 -3.70
CA PHE A 192 -30.12 7.52 -3.24
C PHE A 192 -30.38 8.64 -2.22
N ASP A 193 -31.34 9.54 -2.52
CA ASP A 193 -31.74 10.61 -1.60
C ASP A 193 -32.30 10.05 -0.28
N ARG A 194 -33.07 8.96 -0.34
CA ARG A 194 -33.58 8.29 0.87
C ARG A 194 -32.44 7.75 1.72
N LEU A 195 -31.46 7.08 1.10
CA LEU A 195 -30.28 6.55 1.82
C LEU A 195 -29.46 7.67 2.47
N VAL A 196 -29.20 8.77 1.76
CA VAL A 196 -28.49 9.92 2.31
C VAL A 196 -29.25 10.50 3.51
N ALA A 197 -30.58 10.69 3.38
CA ALA A 197 -31.40 11.23 4.46
C ALA A 197 -31.37 10.32 5.71
N GLU A 198 -31.41 8.99 5.54
CA GLU A 198 -31.34 8.02 6.63
C GLU A 198 -30.01 8.08 7.38
N VAL A 199 -28.86 8.14 6.68
CA VAL A 199 -27.56 8.18 7.35
C VAL A 199 -27.31 9.52 8.03
N VAL A 200 -27.72 10.65 7.43
CA VAL A 200 -27.61 11.99 8.00
C VAL A 200 -28.47 12.12 9.27
N ALA A 201 -29.67 11.55 9.29
CA ALA A 201 -30.53 11.57 10.47
C ALA A 201 -29.87 10.92 11.71
N ARG A 202 -28.93 10.00 11.49
CA ARG A 202 -28.21 9.28 12.53
C ARG A 202 -26.79 9.80 12.80
N GLN A 203 -26.39 10.93 12.22
CA GLN A 203 -25.03 11.48 12.39
C GLN A 203 -24.58 11.64 13.84
N HIS A 204 -25.52 11.89 14.76
CA HIS A 204 -25.22 12.03 16.19
C HIS A 204 -24.73 10.74 16.88
N GLU A 205 -24.92 9.57 16.27
CA GLU A 205 -24.43 8.27 16.74
C GLU A 205 -22.99 7.96 16.26
N VAL A 206 -22.50 8.66 15.24
CA VAL A 206 -21.21 8.38 14.57
C VAL A 206 -20.02 8.46 15.53
N PRO A 207 -19.87 9.50 16.39
CA PRO A 207 -18.71 9.58 17.29
C PRO A 207 -18.60 8.38 18.24
N ASP A 208 -19.72 7.93 18.79
CA ASP A 208 -19.75 6.79 19.71
C ASP A 208 -19.45 5.47 18.98
N SER A 209 -19.90 5.33 17.72
CA SER A 209 -19.58 4.16 16.89
C SER A 209 -18.09 4.10 16.58
N ILE A 210 -17.47 5.21 16.18
CA ILE A 210 -16.02 5.29 15.95
C ILE A 210 -15.26 4.85 17.21
N LEU A 211 -15.64 5.35 18.40
CA LEU A 211 -15.01 4.98 19.67
C LEU A 211 -15.07 3.46 19.91
N ARG A 212 -16.24 2.85 19.77
CA ARG A 212 -16.41 1.40 19.99
C ARG A 212 -15.64 0.54 19.01
N ILE A 213 -15.56 0.96 17.73
CA ILE A 213 -14.77 0.27 16.71
C ILE A 213 -13.26 0.43 17.01
N ALA A 214 -12.81 1.66 17.33
CA ALA A 214 -11.41 1.94 17.67
C ALA A 214 -10.93 1.16 18.89
N GLU A 215 -11.76 1.06 19.95
CA GLU A 215 -11.47 0.22 21.12
C GLU A 215 -11.29 -1.24 20.76
N THR A 216 -12.14 -1.76 19.88
CA THR A 216 -12.05 -3.16 19.41
C THR A 216 -10.81 -3.38 18.55
N ALA A 217 -10.49 -2.46 17.63
CA ALA A 217 -9.31 -2.52 16.78
C ALA A 217 -8.02 -2.47 17.61
N ARG A 218 -7.96 -1.57 18.60
CA ARG A 218 -6.83 -1.47 19.54
C ARG A 218 -6.65 -2.77 20.33
N ALA A 219 -7.73 -3.35 20.85
CA ALA A 219 -7.69 -4.62 21.58
C ALA A 219 -7.23 -5.79 20.69
N ALA A 220 -7.56 -5.76 19.40
CA ALA A 220 -7.14 -6.75 18.41
C ALA A 220 -5.70 -6.49 17.86
N GLY A 221 -5.05 -5.37 18.25
CA GLY A 221 -3.72 -5.01 17.75
C GLY A 221 -3.70 -4.57 16.29
N VAL A 222 -4.85 -4.13 15.74
CA VAL A 222 -4.97 -3.65 14.35
C VAL A 222 -4.59 -2.17 14.30
N THR A 223 -3.66 -1.82 13.41
CA THR A 223 -3.27 -0.44 13.15
C THR A 223 -4.42 0.34 12.52
N MET A 224 -4.64 1.55 13.02
CA MET A 224 -5.74 2.41 12.58
C MET A 224 -5.25 3.67 11.88
N LEU A 225 -6.02 4.09 10.87
CA LEU A 225 -5.82 5.28 10.06
C LEU A 225 -7.06 6.18 10.10
N SER A 226 -6.87 7.48 9.89
CA SER A 226 -7.96 8.40 9.52
C SER A 226 -7.71 8.91 8.11
N HIS A 227 -8.76 9.17 7.37
CA HIS A 227 -8.67 9.53 5.95
C HIS A 227 -9.25 10.93 5.71
N ASP A 228 -8.50 11.75 4.95
CA ASP A 228 -8.89 13.12 4.57
C ASP A 228 -9.08 14.06 5.76
N ASP A 229 -8.32 13.90 6.84
CA ASP A 229 -8.39 14.80 8.00
C ASP A 229 -8.25 16.26 7.53
N ASP A 230 -9.23 17.11 7.87
CA ASP A 230 -9.34 18.49 7.41
C ASP A 230 -8.85 19.53 8.42
N THR A 231 -8.78 19.18 9.69
CA THR A 231 -8.35 20.06 10.77
C THR A 231 -7.35 19.41 11.72
N PRO A 232 -6.44 20.20 12.33
CA PRO A 232 -5.57 19.72 13.41
C PRO A 232 -6.34 19.14 14.60
N GLU A 233 -7.52 19.69 14.90
CA GLU A 233 -8.39 19.25 16.00
C GLU A 233 -8.95 17.86 15.75
N LEU A 234 -9.43 17.58 14.53
CA LEU A 234 -9.90 16.25 14.11
C LEU A 234 -8.74 15.24 14.18
N ARG A 235 -7.56 15.60 13.67
CA ARG A 235 -6.37 14.75 13.78
C ARG A 235 -6.01 14.43 15.23
N GLN A 236 -6.09 15.41 16.13
CA GLN A 236 -5.86 15.21 17.56
C GLN A 236 -6.90 14.28 18.18
N ALA A 237 -8.17 14.44 17.80
CA ALA A 237 -9.25 13.57 18.27
C ALA A 237 -9.03 12.11 17.86
N PHE A 238 -8.65 11.84 16.61
CA PHE A 238 -8.30 10.50 16.15
C PHE A 238 -7.07 9.93 16.86
N ARG A 239 -6.03 10.73 17.07
CA ARG A 239 -4.84 10.31 17.84
C ARG A 239 -5.21 9.88 19.27
N ALA A 240 -6.12 10.60 19.93
CA ALA A 240 -6.59 10.23 21.27
C ALA A 240 -7.25 8.84 21.29
N GLN A 241 -7.72 8.35 20.15
CA GLN A 241 -8.27 7.01 19.95
C GLN A 241 -7.24 5.98 19.49
N SER A 242 -5.94 6.33 19.52
CA SER A 242 -4.82 5.50 19.04
C SER A 242 -4.79 5.30 17.53
N VAL A 243 -5.40 6.18 16.75
CA VAL A 243 -5.25 6.24 15.31
C VAL A 243 -3.92 6.93 15.00
N SER A 244 -2.94 6.18 14.49
CA SER A 244 -1.53 6.61 14.40
C SER A 244 -1.08 7.01 13.00
N ILE A 245 -1.95 6.94 12.02
CA ILE A 245 -1.64 7.27 10.63
C ILE A 245 -2.71 8.23 10.10
N ALA A 246 -2.27 9.39 9.57
CA ALA A 246 -3.12 10.33 8.85
C ALA A 246 -2.99 10.07 7.34
N GLU A 247 -4.08 9.59 6.73
CA GLU A 247 -4.13 9.25 5.32
C GLU A 247 -4.71 10.43 4.53
N PHE A 248 -3.93 10.97 3.61
CA PHE A 248 -4.27 12.10 2.75
C PHE A 248 -4.78 13.37 3.48
N PRO A 249 -4.07 13.85 4.54
CA PRO A 249 -4.48 15.09 5.19
C PRO A 249 -4.59 16.21 4.16
N ILE A 250 -5.75 16.90 4.14
CA ILE A 250 -6.13 17.76 3.01
C ILE A 250 -5.39 19.10 2.97
N ASN A 251 -4.70 19.48 4.06
CA ASN A 251 -3.97 20.74 4.15
C ASN A 251 -2.68 20.60 4.99
N GLU A 252 -1.79 21.58 4.82
CA GLU A 252 -0.50 21.59 5.52
C GLU A 252 -0.63 21.67 7.05
N PRO A 253 -1.50 22.51 7.65
CA PRO A 253 -1.66 22.55 9.10
C PRO A 253 -2.01 21.19 9.72
N THR A 254 -2.88 20.43 9.08
CA THR A 254 -3.28 19.10 9.54
C THR A 254 -2.15 18.08 9.40
N ALA A 255 -1.44 18.07 8.26
CA ALA A 255 -0.25 17.23 8.06
C ALA A 255 0.83 17.54 9.11
N ARG A 256 1.05 18.80 9.41
CA ARG A 256 2.00 19.27 10.44
C ARG A 256 1.57 18.83 11.84
N ALA A 257 0.27 18.89 12.15
CA ALA A 257 -0.25 18.41 13.44
C ALA A 257 -0.08 16.90 13.60
N ALA A 258 -0.20 16.13 12.49
CA ALA A 258 0.07 14.70 12.49
C ALA A 258 1.54 14.43 12.82
N ILE A 259 2.49 15.00 12.06
CA ILE A 259 3.94 14.80 12.25
C ILE A 259 4.40 15.26 13.63
N ASN A 260 3.97 16.44 14.08
CA ASN A 260 4.35 16.97 15.41
C ASN A 260 3.82 16.10 16.56
N GLY A 261 2.73 15.37 16.32
CA GLY A 261 2.16 14.42 17.27
C GLY A 261 2.78 13.03 17.22
N GLY A 262 3.74 12.80 16.31
CA GLY A 262 4.40 11.50 16.14
C GLY A 262 3.62 10.50 15.26
N ASP A 263 2.58 10.95 14.55
CA ASP A 263 1.84 10.12 13.60
C ASP A 263 2.58 10.05 12.26
N PHE A 264 2.35 8.96 11.53
CA PHE A 264 2.71 8.90 10.12
C PHE A 264 1.68 9.62 9.25
N THR A 265 2.15 10.15 8.12
CA THR A 265 1.29 10.75 7.09
C THR A 265 1.45 10.00 5.78
N VAL A 266 0.35 9.73 5.09
CA VAL A 266 0.34 9.07 3.78
C VAL A 266 -0.12 10.05 2.72
N PHE A 267 0.59 10.09 1.58
CA PHE A 267 0.16 10.83 0.40
C PHE A 267 0.20 9.93 -0.84
N GLY A 268 -0.62 10.26 -1.84
CA GLY A 268 -0.66 9.49 -3.08
C GLY A 268 0.59 9.71 -3.94
N ALA A 269 1.31 8.67 -4.26
CA ALA A 269 2.43 8.72 -5.19
C ALA A 269 2.03 9.25 -6.59
N PRO A 270 0.81 9.00 -7.12
CA PRO A 270 0.35 9.62 -8.35
C PRO A 270 0.34 11.15 -8.33
N ASN A 271 0.14 11.77 -7.16
CA ASN A 271 0.18 13.22 -6.99
C ASN A 271 1.59 13.77 -7.28
N VAL A 272 2.66 13.08 -6.84
CA VAL A 272 4.05 13.44 -7.17
C VAL A 272 4.28 13.39 -8.68
N LEU A 273 3.84 12.31 -9.35
CA LEU A 273 4.06 12.12 -10.79
C LEU A 273 3.33 13.15 -11.65
N ARG A 274 2.11 13.52 -11.25
CA ARG A 274 1.27 14.47 -11.98
C ARG A 274 1.66 15.94 -11.72
N GLY A 275 2.50 16.18 -10.71
CA GLY A 275 2.88 17.52 -10.28
C GLY A 275 1.79 18.25 -9.51
N GLY A 276 0.78 17.55 -8.99
CA GLY A 276 -0.27 18.12 -8.15
C GLY A 276 -1.47 17.22 -7.89
N SER A 277 -2.29 17.62 -6.93
CA SER A 277 -3.52 16.96 -6.57
C SER A 277 -4.60 17.10 -7.65
N HIS A 278 -5.38 16.06 -7.87
CA HIS A 278 -6.57 16.13 -8.74
C HIS A 278 -7.77 16.81 -8.04
N THR A 279 -7.73 16.91 -6.72
CA THR A 279 -8.75 17.58 -5.89
C THR A 279 -8.43 19.06 -5.68
N GLY A 280 -7.21 19.52 -6.03
CA GLY A 280 -6.73 20.87 -5.75
C GLY A 280 -6.21 21.07 -4.31
N TRP A 281 -6.10 20.02 -3.53
CA TRP A 281 -5.57 20.03 -2.15
C TRP A 281 -4.04 20.16 -2.14
N THR A 282 -3.38 19.53 -1.16
CA THR A 282 -1.93 19.55 -1.01
C THR A 282 -1.21 18.88 -2.18
N LYS A 283 -0.04 19.43 -2.56
CA LYS A 283 0.88 18.76 -3.47
C LYS A 283 1.78 17.84 -2.66
N ALA A 284 1.79 16.55 -2.97
CA ALA A 284 2.58 15.56 -2.23
C ALA A 284 4.08 15.88 -2.25
N ALA A 285 4.63 16.36 -3.38
CA ALA A 285 6.03 16.77 -3.47
C ALA A 285 6.38 17.93 -2.52
N ASP A 286 5.47 18.92 -2.36
CA ASP A 286 5.66 20.02 -1.41
C ASP A 286 5.63 19.54 0.04
N MET A 287 4.76 18.55 0.35
CA MET A 287 4.71 17.94 1.68
C MET A 287 5.96 17.12 1.98
N VAL A 288 6.49 16.41 0.99
CA VAL A 288 7.78 15.71 1.10
C VAL A 288 8.91 16.70 1.37
N ALA A 289 9.03 17.77 0.57
CA ALA A 289 10.07 18.79 0.74
C ALA A 289 10.03 19.48 2.11
N LYS A 290 8.86 19.55 2.74
CA LYS A 290 8.65 20.13 4.09
C LYS A 290 8.81 19.12 5.22
N GLY A 291 9.12 17.84 4.92
CA GLY A 291 9.20 16.76 5.93
C GLY A 291 7.83 16.39 6.52
N LEU A 292 6.75 16.66 5.78
CA LEU A 292 5.36 16.41 6.21
C LEU A 292 4.73 15.18 5.55
N CYS A 293 5.50 14.44 4.75
CA CYS A 293 5.08 13.17 4.14
C CYS A 293 5.98 12.06 4.64
N SER A 294 5.41 11.09 5.33
CA SER A 294 6.12 9.90 5.81
C SER A 294 6.07 8.75 4.82
N ILE A 295 4.99 8.65 4.05
CA ILE A 295 4.67 7.49 3.21
C ILE A 295 4.05 7.96 1.89
N LEU A 296 4.48 7.31 0.80
CA LEU A 296 3.84 7.42 -0.52
C LEU A 296 3.17 6.10 -0.87
N ALA A 297 1.86 6.11 -1.07
CA ALA A 297 1.06 4.96 -1.44
C ALA A 297 0.71 4.94 -2.93
N SER A 298 0.40 3.77 -3.48
CA SER A 298 0.06 3.63 -4.91
C SER A 298 -1.28 4.26 -5.27
N ASP A 299 -2.21 4.34 -4.29
CA ASP A 299 -3.53 4.88 -4.53
C ASP A 299 -4.18 4.12 -5.72
N TYR A 300 -4.64 4.81 -6.74
CA TYR A 300 -5.27 4.23 -7.93
C TYR A 300 -4.29 3.78 -9.04
N TYR A 301 -2.94 3.77 -8.79
CA TYR A 301 -1.96 3.52 -9.85
C TYR A 301 -0.70 2.80 -9.35
N TYR A 302 -0.63 1.48 -9.47
CA TYR A 302 0.47 0.64 -8.99
C TYR A 302 1.88 1.07 -9.43
N PRO A 303 2.12 1.63 -10.65
CA PRO A 303 3.46 2.09 -11.01
C PRO A 303 3.96 3.31 -10.22
N ALA A 304 3.07 4.01 -9.53
CA ALA A 304 3.38 5.32 -8.94
C ALA A 304 4.47 5.28 -7.85
N PRO A 305 4.51 4.34 -6.89
CA PRO A 305 5.51 4.37 -5.82
C PRO A 305 6.94 4.33 -6.34
N LEU A 306 7.26 3.40 -7.25
CA LEU A 306 8.57 3.31 -7.89
C LEU A 306 8.93 4.64 -8.58
N LEU A 307 8.05 5.09 -9.45
CA LEU A 307 8.29 6.27 -10.28
C LEU A 307 8.38 7.56 -9.46
N ALA A 308 7.56 7.69 -8.40
CA ALA A 308 7.55 8.86 -7.52
C ALA A 308 8.85 8.97 -6.71
N ALA A 309 9.38 7.86 -6.19
CA ALA A 309 10.66 7.87 -5.49
C ALA A 309 11.78 8.39 -6.39
N PHE A 310 11.90 7.88 -7.63
CA PHE A 310 12.89 8.36 -8.58
C PHE A 310 12.62 9.79 -9.08
N ARG A 311 11.35 10.19 -9.16
CA ARG A 311 10.97 11.56 -9.53
C ARG A 311 11.43 12.58 -8.47
N LEU A 312 11.25 12.28 -7.18
CA LEU A 312 11.72 13.13 -6.08
C LEU A 312 13.24 13.29 -6.09
N VAL A 313 13.97 12.25 -6.47
CA VAL A 313 15.44 12.32 -6.63
C VAL A 313 15.81 13.17 -7.85
N HIS A 314 15.14 12.97 -8.97
CA HIS A 314 15.39 13.74 -10.20
C HIS A 314 15.13 15.25 -10.03
N ASP A 315 14.11 15.58 -9.22
CA ASP A 315 13.73 16.97 -8.92
C ASP A 315 14.53 17.56 -7.73
N ASP A 316 15.61 16.90 -7.27
CA ASP A 316 16.49 17.29 -6.16
C ASP A 316 15.75 17.55 -4.83
N VAL A 317 14.62 16.86 -4.60
CA VAL A 317 13.85 16.97 -3.35
C VAL A 317 14.43 16.10 -2.25
N LEU A 318 14.84 14.88 -2.58
CA LEU A 318 15.41 13.89 -1.66
C LEU A 318 16.56 13.10 -2.33
N THR A 319 17.43 12.53 -1.50
CA THR A 319 18.34 11.46 -1.96
C THR A 319 17.56 10.17 -2.23
N LEU A 320 18.12 9.25 -3.02
CA LEU A 320 17.43 7.98 -3.32
C LEU A 320 17.14 7.14 -2.06
N PRO A 321 18.04 7.00 -1.07
CA PRO A 321 17.70 6.31 0.17
C PRO A 321 16.53 6.94 0.93
N GLU A 322 16.46 8.26 1.02
CA GLU A 322 15.36 8.99 1.68
C GLU A 322 14.03 8.79 0.92
N ALA A 323 14.05 8.94 -0.40
CA ALA A 323 12.87 8.75 -1.25
C ALA A 323 12.38 7.30 -1.20
N TRP A 324 13.32 6.33 -1.15
CA TRP A 324 12.97 4.91 -1.06
C TRP A 324 12.36 4.54 0.28
N ALA A 325 12.77 5.19 1.36
CA ALA A 325 12.16 5.00 2.68
C ALA A 325 10.66 5.30 2.68
N LEU A 326 10.19 6.28 1.87
CA LEU A 326 8.76 6.63 1.79
C LEU A 326 7.87 5.51 1.21
N VAL A 327 8.46 4.57 0.47
CA VAL A 327 7.72 3.48 -0.19
C VAL A 327 8.10 2.09 0.34
N SER A 328 9.01 2.00 1.30
CA SER A 328 9.53 0.72 1.80
C SER A 328 9.59 0.66 3.33
N SER A 329 10.62 1.23 3.96
CA SER A 329 10.83 1.10 5.41
C SER A 329 9.80 1.87 6.24
N ASN A 330 9.39 3.06 5.81
CA ASN A 330 8.42 3.87 6.56
C ASN A 330 7.02 3.23 6.58
N PRO A 331 6.44 2.80 5.43
CA PRO A 331 5.16 2.09 5.48
C PRO A 331 5.25 0.78 6.26
N ALA A 332 6.34 0.01 6.16
CA ALA A 332 6.53 -1.18 6.97
C ALA A 332 6.51 -0.86 8.47
N ALA A 333 7.24 0.19 8.89
CA ALA A 333 7.27 0.63 10.29
C ALA A 333 5.89 1.11 10.77
N ALA A 334 5.17 1.87 9.95
CA ALA A 334 3.85 2.41 10.29
C ALA A 334 2.81 1.33 10.59
N VAL A 335 2.90 0.18 9.89
CA VAL A 335 1.99 -0.96 10.12
C VAL A 335 2.61 -2.06 10.99
N GLY A 336 3.71 -1.76 11.69
CA GLY A 336 4.34 -2.67 12.65
C GLY A 336 5.06 -3.88 12.05
N MET A 337 5.34 -3.89 10.75
CA MET A 337 6.10 -4.95 10.07
C MET A 337 7.60 -4.76 10.31
N LYS A 338 8.21 -5.62 11.10
CA LYS A 338 9.63 -5.53 11.50
C LYS A 338 10.55 -6.41 10.64
N ASP A 339 9.98 -7.24 9.78
CA ASP A 339 10.70 -8.25 8.99
C ASP A 339 11.02 -7.82 7.56
N ARG A 340 10.66 -6.60 7.15
CA ARG A 340 10.77 -6.08 5.78
C ARG A 340 11.03 -4.57 5.72
N GLY A 341 11.17 -4.02 4.51
CA GLY A 341 11.46 -2.61 4.30
C GLY A 341 12.94 -2.26 4.35
N ALA A 342 13.82 -3.22 4.61
CA ALA A 342 15.27 -3.07 4.62
C ALA A 342 15.96 -4.33 4.11
N ILE A 343 17.19 -4.19 3.59
CA ILE A 343 18.05 -5.31 3.22
C ILE A 343 19.02 -5.57 4.37
N ALA A 344 18.75 -6.61 5.15
CA ALA A 344 19.61 -7.04 6.25
C ALA A 344 19.44 -8.56 6.49
N ALA A 345 20.45 -9.19 7.07
CA ALA A 345 20.36 -10.61 7.44
C ALA A 345 19.19 -10.85 8.40
N GLY A 346 18.42 -11.92 8.16
CA GLY A 346 17.23 -12.28 8.92
C GLY A 346 15.94 -11.61 8.44
N GLN A 347 16.01 -10.55 7.63
CA GLN A 347 14.82 -9.93 7.04
C GLN A 347 14.19 -10.83 5.98
N ARG A 348 12.90 -10.65 5.75
CA ARG A 348 12.18 -11.28 4.64
C ARG A 348 12.84 -10.87 3.32
N ALA A 349 13.08 -11.82 2.45
CA ALA A 349 13.72 -11.56 1.18
C ALA A 349 12.72 -11.00 0.16
N ASP A 350 12.39 -9.72 0.34
CA ASP A 350 11.63 -8.90 -0.60
C ASP A 350 12.60 -7.90 -1.22
N LEU A 351 13.00 -8.16 -2.48
CA LEU A 351 14.07 -7.43 -3.16
C LEU A 351 13.65 -7.03 -4.57
N LEU A 352 14.07 -5.85 -4.99
CA LEU A 352 13.91 -5.36 -6.35
C LEU A 352 15.29 -5.15 -6.99
N LEU A 353 15.42 -5.60 -8.23
CA LEU A 353 16.56 -5.29 -9.07
C LEU A 353 16.11 -4.28 -10.11
N VAL A 354 16.63 -3.07 -10.02
CA VAL A 354 16.15 -1.91 -10.77
C VAL A 354 17.24 -1.37 -11.69
N ASP A 355 16.91 -1.21 -12.97
CA ASP A 355 17.71 -0.49 -13.95
C ASP A 355 17.35 1.00 -13.88
N ASP A 356 18.30 1.82 -13.42
CA ASP A 356 18.17 3.27 -13.25
C ASP A 356 18.94 4.08 -14.32
N GLN A 357 19.37 3.46 -15.42
CA GLN A 357 20.11 4.15 -16.50
C GLN A 357 19.34 5.34 -17.06
N VAL A 358 18.01 5.30 -17.04
CA VAL A 358 17.14 6.44 -17.34
C VAL A 358 16.42 6.85 -16.06
N PRO A 359 16.95 7.82 -15.29
CA PRO A 359 16.45 8.16 -13.96
C PRO A 359 14.94 8.51 -13.91
N THR A 360 14.41 9.10 -14.99
CA THR A 360 12.98 9.44 -15.08
C THR A 360 12.09 8.26 -15.46
N ARG A 361 12.67 7.11 -15.82
CA ARG A 361 11.96 5.88 -16.22
C ARG A 361 12.72 4.64 -15.73
N PRO A 362 12.86 4.47 -14.41
CA PRO A 362 13.46 3.27 -13.82
C PRO A 362 12.64 2.04 -14.25
N ARG A 363 13.33 0.91 -14.44
CA ARG A 363 12.71 -0.35 -14.87
C ARG A 363 13.00 -1.44 -13.86
N ILE A 364 12.00 -2.19 -13.48
CA ILE A 364 12.19 -3.41 -12.70
C ILE A 364 12.69 -4.51 -13.63
N VAL A 365 13.84 -5.07 -13.29
CA VAL A 365 14.47 -6.20 -14.01
C VAL A 365 14.10 -7.51 -13.34
N ALA A 366 14.07 -7.54 -12.01
CA ALA A 366 13.60 -8.71 -11.27
C ALA A 366 12.95 -8.31 -9.95
N VAL A 367 12.03 -9.15 -9.48
CA VAL A 367 11.39 -9.06 -8.17
C VAL A 367 11.56 -10.39 -7.44
N ILE A 368 12.09 -10.33 -6.25
CA ILE A 368 12.10 -11.42 -5.29
C ILE A 368 11.07 -11.06 -4.21
N ALA A 369 10.06 -11.90 -4.02
CA ALA A 369 9.05 -11.74 -2.99
C ALA A 369 9.01 -12.98 -2.08
N GLY A 370 9.23 -12.79 -0.80
CA GLY A 370 9.35 -13.89 0.16
C GLY A 370 10.39 -14.93 -0.26
N GLY A 371 11.51 -14.48 -0.82
CA GLY A 371 12.61 -15.34 -1.26
C GLY A 371 12.38 -16.09 -2.57
N ARG A 372 11.26 -15.86 -3.24
CA ARG A 372 10.94 -16.44 -4.56
C ARG A 372 11.19 -15.41 -5.65
N LEU A 373 11.89 -15.78 -6.71
CA LEU A 373 11.97 -14.96 -7.92
C LEU A 373 10.62 -15.03 -8.63
N VAL A 374 9.84 -13.95 -8.58
CA VAL A 374 8.44 -13.90 -9.05
C VAL A 374 8.25 -13.08 -10.32
N HIS A 375 9.23 -12.25 -10.65
CA HIS A 375 9.27 -11.50 -11.91
C HIS A 375 10.71 -11.42 -12.42
N LEU A 376 10.89 -11.58 -13.73
CA LEU A 376 12.20 -11.51 -14.38
C LEU A 376 12.08 -11.00 -15.82
N VAL A 377 12.86 -9.98 -16.12
CA VAL A 377 13.15 -9.49 -17.48
C VAL A 377 14.65 -9.66 -17.70
N GLY A 378 15.06 -10.28 -18.82
CA GLY A 378 16.48 -10.56 -19.06
C GLY A 378 16.93 -11.85 -18.35
N ALA A 379 16.38 -12.98 -18.78
CA ALA A 379 16.64 -14.30 -18.17
C ALA A 379 18.12 -14.73 -18.23
N GLU A 380 18.92 -14.13 -19.13
CA GLU A 380 20.37 -14.35 -19.25
C GLU A 380 21.16 -13.93 -18.00
N ARG A 381 20.57 -13.10 -17.13
CA ARG A 381 21.18 -12.70 -15.86
C ARG A 381 21.09 -13.77 -14.78
N LEU A 382 20.21 -14.77 -14.95
CA LEU A 382 20.03 -15.87 -14.01
C LEU A 382 20.81 -17.08 -14.48
N GLN A 383 21.76 -17.54 -13.69
CA GLN A 383 22.63 -18.66 -13.99
C GLN A 383 22.49 -19.76 -12.92
N GLN A 384 22.69 -21.02 -13.34
CA GLN A 384 22.89 -22.11 -12.37
C GLN A 384 24.28 -21.91 -11.74
N ALA A 385 24.36 -21.95 -10.40
CA ALA A 385 25.67 -21.92 -9.77
C ALA A 385 26.47 -23.17 -10.15
N ALA A 386 27.73 -22.99 -10.51
CA ALA A 386 28.62 -24.12 -10.83
C ALA A 386 28.65 -25.09 -9.64
N ALA A 387 28.44 -26.39 -9.91
CA ALA A 387 28.58 -27.40 -8.87
C ALA A 387 29.98 -27.28 -8.25
N PRO A 388 30.14 -27.35 -6.91
CA PRO A 388 31.45 -27.33 -6.29
C PRO A 388 32.30 -28.45 -6.91
N SER A 389 33.41 -28.06 -7.54
CA SER A 389 34.36 -29.07 -8.08
C SER A 389 34.75 -29.96 -6.92
N ARG A 390 34.38 -31.25 -7.01
CA ARG A 390 34.97 -32.26 -6.13
C ARG A 390 36.44 -32.25 -6.42
N LEU A 391 37.23 -31.58 -5.58
CA LEU A 391 38.67 -31.83 -5.56
C LEU A 391 38.83 -33.33 -5.34
N SER A 392 39.26 -34.03 -6.37
CA SER A 392 39.71 -35.41 -6.28
C SER A 392 40.82 -35.44 -5.26
N ALA A 393 40.55 -36.01 -4.09
CA ALA A 393 41.62 -36.44 -3.20
C ALA A 393 42.36 -37.54 -3.93
N ALA A 394 43.56 -37.20 -4.36
CA ALA A 394 44.57 -38.17 -4.78
C ALA A 394 45.44 -38.51 -3.57
#